data_181672120bd7e9f485bba1c543228853
#
_entry.id   181672120bd7e9f485bba1c543228853
#
_cell.length_a   1.000
_cell.length_b   1.000
_cell.length_c   1.000
_cell.angle_alpha   90.00
_cell.angle_beta   90.00
_cell.angle_gamma   90.00
#
_symmetry.space_group_name_H-M   'P 1'
#
loop_
_entity.id
_entity.type
_entity.pdbx_description
1 polymer ?
#
loop_
_entity_poly.entity_id
_entity_poly.type
_entity_poly.pdbx_seq_one_letter_code
_entity_poly.pdbx_strand_id
1 'polypeptide(L)'
;MSYLILLGKTDLLPRLYGRVLIPHAVSAELGSEKSPPAIQTWMAHPPNWFEVRKVHVVGFGLDKLDAGEREAISLAQELEADLLLLDDWDARQEALRRHLTVGGTLRVLDDAARLNLINLPDIVAQLRGTNFRIKESILQTLLARDAQRKAKKE
;
A
#
# COMPACT_ATOMS: atom_id res chain seq x y z
N MET A 1 2.17 -0.95 -3.07
CA MET A 1 3.19 -0.01 -3.59
C MET A 1 2.96 0.34 -5.05
N SER A 2 2.83 -0.63 -5.94
CA SER A 2 2.70 -0.42 -7.40
C SER A 2 1.61 0.58 -7.79
N TYR A 3 0.42 0.49 -7.22
CA TYR A 3 -0.68 1.42 -7.54
C TYR A 3 -0.38 2.87 -7.14
N LEU A 4 0.30 3.09 -6.02
CA LEU A 4 0.72 4.44 -5.62
C LEU A 4 1.76 5.02 -6.58
N ILE A 5 2.65 4.19 -7.11
CA ILE A 5 3.59 4.61 -8.16
C ILE A 5 2.83 4.99 -9.43
N LEU A 6 1.90 4.14 -9.88
CA LEU A 6 1.09 4.39 -11.08
C LEU A 6 0.21 5.65 -10.96
N LEU A 7 -0.26 5.95 -9.77
CA LEU A 7 -1.03 7.15 -9.46
C LEU A 7 -0.15 8.41 -9.24
N GLY A 8 1.19 8.26 -9.18
CA GLY A 8 2.08 9.36 -8.84
C GLY A 8 1.88 9.87 -7.41
N LYS A 9 1.50 9.01 -6.47
CA LYS A 9 1.11 9.36 -5.09
C LYS A 9 1.94 8.69 -4.01
N THR A 10 3.15 8.27 -4.32
CA THR A 10 4.04 7.61 -3.36
C THR A 10 4.47 8.50 -2.20
N ASP A 11 4.52 9.82 -2.41
CA ASP A 11 4.85 10.81 -1.39
C ASP A 11 3.84 10.86 -0.23
N LEU A 12 2.64 10.30 -0.43
CA LEU A 12 1.66 10.15 0.63
C LEU A 12 2.16 9.25 1.76
N LEU A 13 2.96 8.23 1.45
CA LEU A 13 3.44 7.27 2.44
C LEU A 13 4.24 7.92 3.58
N PRO A 14 5.35 8.65 3.32
CA PRO A 14 6.08 9.30 4.38
C PRO A 14 5.30 10.45 5.05
N ARG A 15 4.42 11.13 4.31
CA ARG A 15 3.58 12.20 4.85
C ARG A 15 2.53 11.70 5.84
N LEU A 16 1.97 10.50 5.59
CA LEU A 16 0.94 9.91 6.44
C LEU A 16 1.53 9.10 7.60
N TYR A 17 2.60 8.37 7.33
CA TYR A 17 3.08 7.32 8.23
C TYR A 17 4.52 7.53 8.72
N GLY A 18 5.20 8.57 8.26
CA GLY A 18 6.58 8.87 8.63
C GLY A 18 7.56 7.89 8.02
N ARG A 19 8.11 6.98 8.81
CA ARG A 19 9.07 5.99 8.34
C ARG A 19 8.40 4.88 7.53
N VAL A 20 8.93 4.62 6.34
CA VAL A 20 8.42 3.60 5.41
C VAL A 20 9.50 2.56 5.15
N LEU A 21 9.20 1.30 5.45
CA LEU A 21 10.13 0.19 5.27
C LEU A 21 9.60 -0.75 4.19
N ILE A 22 10.50 -1.15 3.29
CA ILE A 22 10.17 -1.98 2.14
C ILE A 22 10.95 -3.29 2.26
N PRO A 23 10.28 -4.45 2.30
CA PRO A 23 10.98 -5.74 2.26
C PRO A 23 11.84 -5.89 1.01
N HIS A 24 12.96 -6.58 1.13
CA HIS A 24 13.88 -6.81 0.00
C HIS A 24 13.17 -7.48 -1.19
N ALA A 25 12.31 -8.49 -0.95
CA ALA A 25 11.58 -9.16 -2.01
C ALA A 25 10.61 -8.23 -2.75
N VAL A 26 9.96 -7.29 -2.04
CA VAL A 26 9.09 -6.29 -2.67
C VAL A 26 9.90 -5.33 -3.53
N SER A 27 11.05 -4.86 -3.04
CA SER A 27 11.95 -4.01 -3.83
C SER A 27 12.46 -4.73 -5.09
N ALA A 28 12.83 -6.00 -4.99
CA ALA A 28 13.27 -6.81 -6.11
C ALA A 28 12.14 -7.01 -7.15
N GLU A 29 10.92 -7.25 -6.71
CA GLU A 29 9.75 -7.37 -7.59
C GLU A 29 9.47 -6.06 -8.33
N LEU A 30 9.45 -4.93 -7.64
CA LEU A 30 9.24 -3.62 -8.26
C LEU A 30 10.32 -3.28 -9.29
N GLY A 31 11.58 -3.63 -9.02
CA GLY A 31 12.72 -3.44 -9.91
C GLY A 31 12.86 -4.48 -11.03
N SER A 32 11.96 -5.45 -11.08
CA SER A 32 11.97 -6.51 -12.10
C SER A 32 11.71 -5.96 -13.51
N GLU A 33 12.32 -6.57 -14.52
CA GLU A 33 12.02 -6.29 -15.93
C GLU A 33 10.56 -6.56 -16.33
N LYS A 34 9.85 -7.34 -15.54
CA LYS A 34 8.42 -7.63 -15.73
C LYS A 34 7.50 -6.54 -15.19
N SER A 35 8.03 -5.60 -14.42
CA SER A 35 7.23 -4.47 -13.91
C SER A 35 6.82 -3.53 -15.03
N PRO A 36 5.66 -2.86 -14.93
CA PRO A 36 5.26 -1.84 -15.87
C PRO A 36 6.34 -0.75 -16.06
N PRO A 37 6.50 -0.17 -17.25
CA PRO A 37 7.55 0.84 -17.53
C PRO A 37 7.57 2.00 -16.54
N ALA A 38 6.40 2.48 -16.10
CA ALA A 38 6.31 3.55 -15.11
C ALA A 38 6.93 3.16 -13.75
N ILE A 39 6.79 1.91 -13.35
CA ILE A 39 7.39 1.39 -12.12
C ILE A 39 8.90 1.23 -12.29
N GLN A 40 9.35 0.71 -13.41
CA GLN A 40 10.79 0.61 -13.71
C GLN A 40 11.47 1.99 -13.70
N THR A 41 10.83 2.98 -14.33
CA THR A 41 11.33 4.37 -14.33
C THR A 41 11.42 4.93 -12.91
N TRP A 42 10.41 4.71 -12.09
CA TRP A 42 10.39 5.15 -10.69
C TRP A 42 11.49 4.46 -9.87
N MET A 43 11.67 3.15 -10.05
CA MET A 43 12.68 2.35 -9.35
C MET A 43 14.11 2.66 -9.76
N ALA A 44 14.34 3.28 -10.93
CA ALA A 44 15.66 3.74 -11.32
C ALA A 44 16.19 4.86 -10.42
N HIS A 45 15.32 5.66 -9.83
CA HIS A 45 15.65 6.77 -8.93
C HIS A 45 14.68 6.82 -7.74
N PRO A 46 14.74 5.82 -6.84
CA PRO A 46 13.84 5.79 -5.70
C PRO A 46 14.15 6.96 -4.74
N PRO A 47 13.12 7.52 -4.10
CA PRO A 47 13.32 8.60 -3.14
C PRO A 47 14.04 8.12 -1.88
N ASN A 48 14.65 9.06 -1.15
CA ASN A 48 15.46 8.76 0.05
C ASN A 48 14.66 8.07 1.16
N TRP A 49 13.35 8.25 1.23
CA TRP A 49 12.49 7.59 2.21
C TRP A 49 12.20 6.11 1.88
N PHE A 50 12.53 5.64 0.68
CA PHE A 50 12.36 4.25 0.25
C PHE A 50 13.44 3.38 0.88
N GLU A 51 13.22 2.97 2.13
CA GLU A 51 14.19 2.22 2.92
C GLU A 51 13.97 0.71 2.77
N VAL A 52 14.89 0.04 2.09
CA VAL A 52 14.82 -1.41 1.89
C VAL A 52 15.42 -2.14 3.10
N ARG A 53 14.70 -3.14 3.59
CA ARG A 53 15.11 -3.98 4.72
C ARG A 53 15.08 -5.46 4.37
N LYS A 54 16.11 -6.17 4.82
CA LYS A 54 16.13 -7.63 4.81
C LYS A 54 15.37 -8.16 6.00
N VAL A 55 14.65 -9.26 5.79
CA VAL A 55 14.02 -10.03 6.86
C VAL A 55 15.07 -11.02 7.40
N HIS A 56 15.23 -11.11 8.73
CA HIS A 56 16.15 -12.06 9.33
C HIS A 56 15.56 -13.47 9.32
N VAL A 57 14.28 -13.61 9.64
CA VAL A 57 13.59 -14.90 9.65
C VAL A 57 12.22 -14.76 9.01
N VAL A 58 11.97 -15.53 7.95
CA VAL A 58 10.64 -15.62 7.38
C VAL A 58 9.75 -16.44 8.32
N GLY A 59 8.59 -15.87 8.65
CA GLY A 59 7.63 -16.50 9.56
C GLY A 59 7.14 -17.86 9.07
N PHE A 60 6.90 -18.76 10.01
CA PHE A 60 6.35 -20.08 9.72
C PHE A 60 4.91 -19.99 9.19
N GLY A 61 4.52 -20.91 8.30
CA GLY A 61 3.15 -21.03 7.80
C GLY A 61 2.75 -20.00 6.72
N LEU A 62 3.71 -19.32 6.10
CA LEU A 62 3.48 -18.35 5.04
C LEU A 62 3.68 -18.91 3.61
N ASP A 63 3.82 -20.22 3.47
CA ASP A 63 4.21 -20.86 2.21
C ASP A 63 3.24 -20.66 1.04
N LYS A 64 1.98 -20.35 1.34
CA LYS A 64 0.94 -20.08 0.33
C LYS A 64 0.99 -18.68 -0.24
N LEU A 65 1.74 -17.79 0.39
CA LEU A 65 1.89 -16.39 -0.04
C LEU A 65 3.11 -16.23 -0.95
N ASP A 66 3.14 -15.17 -1.76
CA ASP A 66 4.32 -14.86 -2.56
C ASP A 66 5.49 -14.34 -1.69
N ALA A 67 6.67 -14.21 -2.30
CA ALA A 67 7.86 -13.81 -1.56
C ALA A 67 7.73 -12.40 -0.93
N GLY A 68 7.15 -11.45 -1.65
CA GLY A 68 6.93 -10.09 -1.16
C GLY A 68 5.99 -10.04 0.04
N GLU A 69 4.88 -10.78 -0.02
CA GLU A 69 3.89 -10.88 1.06
C GLU A 69 4.47 -11.57 2.29
N ARG A 70 5.20 -12.68 2.10
CA ARG A 70 5.89 -13.39 3.19
C ARG A 70 6.86 -12.49 3.92
N GLU A 71 7.71 -11.78 3.19
CA GLU A 71 8.67 -10.86 3.79
C GLU A 71 7.99 -9.66 4.44
N ALA A 72 6.92 -9.12 3.84
CA ALA A 72 6.20 -7.99 4.41
C ALA A 72 5.57 -8.33 5.77
N ILE A 73 4.92 -9.49 5.88
CA ILE A 73 4.36 -9.96 7.15
C ILE A 73 5.46 -10.23 8.18
N SER A 74 6.53 -10.92 7.75
CA SER A 74 7.64 -11.26 8.65
C SER A 74 8.37 -10.02 9.16
N LEU A 75 8.62 -9.04 8.28
CA LEU A 75 9.24 -7.77 8.66
C LEU A 75 8.35 -6.97 9.62
N ALA A 76 7.04 -6.95 9.37
CA ALA A 76 6.10 -6.27 10.25
C ALA A 76 6.08 -6.88 11.66
N GLN A 77 6.16 -8.20 11.77
CA GLN A 77 6.28 -8.88 13.06
C GLN A 77 7.63 -8.62 13.74
N GLU A 78 8.72 -8.70 12.99
CA GLU A 78 10.08 -8.49 13.50
C GLU A 78 10.28 -7.09 14.08
N LEU A 79 9.71 -6.08 13.43
CA LEU A 79 9.86 -4.68 13.80
C LEU A 79 8.69 -4.11 14.60
N GLU A 80 7.70 -4.93 14.93
CA GLU A 80 6.46 -4.48 15.58
C GLU A 80 5.84 -3.27 14.87
N ALA A 81 5.68 -3.39 13.55
CA ALA A 81 5.22 -2.29 12.70
C ALA A 81 3.82 -1.79 13.12
N ASP A 82 3.63 -0.48 13.14
CA ASP A 82 2.34 0.15 13.45
C ASP A 82 1.28 -0.14 12.38
N LEU A 83 1.70 -0.27 11.13
CA LEU A 83 0.81 -0.55 10.00
C LEU A 83 1.54 -1.35 8.92
N LEU A 84 0.92 -2.41 8.45
CA LEU A 84 1.34 -3.20 7.30
C LEU A 84 0.41 -2.91 6.13
N LEU A 85 0.97 -2.57 4.96
CA LEU A 85 0.21 -2.31 3.75
C LEU A 85 0.28 -3.51 2.80
N LEU A 86 -0.87 -4.13 2.58
CA LEU A 86 -1.06 -5.28 1.67
C LEU A 86 -2.37 -5.10 0.90
N ASP A 87 -2.38 -5.34 -0.41
CA ASP A 87 -3.59 -5.31 -1.23
C ASP A 87 -4.18 -6.71 -1.44
N ASP A 88 -3.37 -7.77 -1.42
CA ASP A 88 -3.85 -9.15 -1.56
C ASP A 88 -4.73 -9.57 -0.37
N TRP A 89 -5.85 -10.23 -0.68
CA TRP A 89 -6.83 -10.64 0.32
C TRP A 89 -6.29 -11.72 1.27
N ASP A 90 -5.66 -12.77 0.73
CA ASP A 90 -5.17 -13.89 1.53
C ASP A 90 -4.02 -13.45 2.45
N ALA A 91 -3.11 -12.61 1.92
CA ALA A 91 -2.05 -12.01 2.70
C ALA A 91 -2.59 -11.13 3.84
N ARG A 92 -3.64 -10.33 3.58
CA ARG A 92 -4.28 -9.51 4.61
C ARG A 92 -4.94 -10.35 5.70
N GLN A 93 -5.65 -11.44 5.33
CA GLN A 93 -6.26 -12.35 6.30
C GLN A 93 -5.20 -13.02 7.18
N GLU A 94 -4.09 -13.44 6.60
CA GLU A 94 -2.99 -14.04 7.35
C GLU A 94 -2.33 -13.04 8.30
N ALA A 95 -2.10 -11.81 7.86
CA ALA A 95 -1.58 -10.74 8.71
C ALA A 95 -2.51 -10.42 9.89
N LEU A 96 -3.83 -10.39 9.66
CA LEU A 96 -4.83 -10.20 10.71
C LEU A 96 -4.82 -11.34 11.73
N ARG A 97 -4.67 -12.60 11.30
CA ARG A 97 -4.53 -13.75 12.22
C ARG A 97 -3.29 -13.62 13.12
N ARG A 98 -2.28 -12.92 12.66
CA ARG A 98 -1.04 -12.62 13.41
C ARG A 98 -1.13 -11.34 14.23
N HIS A 99 -2.33 -10.79 14.38
CA HIS A 99 -2.61 -9.56 15.14
C HIS A 99 -1.90 -8.31 14.62
N LEU A 100 -1.56 -8.27 13.32
CA LEU A 100 -1.00 -7.09 12.68
C LEU A 100 -2.12 -6.12 12.27
N THR A 101 -1.84 -4.83 12.38
CA THR A 101 -2.71 -3.79 11.82
C THR A 101 -2.45 -3.69 10.32
N VAL A 102 -3.49 -3.92 9.51
CA VAL A 102 -3.36 -4.04 8.06
C VAL A 102 -4.23 -3.03 7.33
N GLY A 103 -3.71 -2.49 6.26
CA GLY A 103 -4.43 -1.68 5.28
C GLY A 103 -3.96 -2.00 3.87
N GLY A 104 -4.65 -1.44 2.88
CA GLY A 104 -4.26 -1.53 1.48
C GLY A 104 -4.18 -0.14 0.84
N THR A 105 -4.08 -0.10 -0.48
CA THR A 105 -4.03 1.17 -1.24
C THR A 105 -5.19 2.09 -0.89
N LEU A 106 -6.42 1.56 -0.76
CA LEU A 106 -7.59 2.38 -0.42
C LEU A 106 -7.49 3.02 0.97
N ARG A 107 -6.85 2.36 1.93
CA ARG A 107 -6.60 2.96 3.23
C ARG A 107 -5.70 4.18 3.12
N VAL A 108 -4.63 4.09 2.35
CA VAL A 108 -3.71 5.21 2.11
C VAL A 108 -4.48 6.39 1.51
N LEU A 109 -5.32 6.13 0.52
CA LEU A 109 -6.12 7.17 -0.14
C LEU A 109 -7.15 7.79 0.82
N ASP A 110 -7.82 6.99 1.64
CA ASP A 110 -8.77 7.48 2.64
C ASP A 110 -8.09 8.33 3.72
N ASP A 111 -6.96 7.90 4.24
CA ASP A 111 -6.16 8.66 5.20
C ASP A 111 -5.68 9.98 4.60
N ALA A 112 -5.22 9.98 3.35
CA ALA A 112 -4.82 11.19 2.64
C ALA A 112 -5.98 12.16 2.39
N ALA A 113 -7.14 11.66 1.99
CA ALA A 113 -8.35 12.47 1.79
C ALA A 113 -8.83 13.09 3.10
N ARG A 114 -8.77 12.36 4.18
CA ARG A 114 -9.14 12.85 5.53
C ARG A 114 -8.29 14.04 5.97
N LEU A 115 -7.02 14.06 5.57
CA LEU A 115 -6.08 15.17 5.82
C LEU A 115 -6.07 16.21 4.70
N ASN A 116 -6.97 16.14 3.73
CA ASN A 116 -7.06 17.03 2.56
C ASN A 116 -5.78 17.08 1.71
N LEU A 117 -5.04 15.98 1.66
CA LEU A 117 -3.82 15.87 0.84
C LEU A 117 -4.13 15.53 -0.62
N ILE A 118 -5.32 14.99 -0.90
CA ILE A 118 -5.79 14.62 -2.23
C ILE A 118 -7.27 14.95 -2.42
N ASN A 119 -7.67 15.09 -3.68
CA ASN A 119 -9.08 15.03 -4.07
C ASN A 119 -9.44 13.55 -4.35
N LEU A 120 -10.19 12.93 -3.43
CA LEU A 120 -10.45 11.49 -3.52
C LEU A 120 -11.23 11.08 -4.78
N PRO A 121 -12.29 11.79 -5.21
CA PRO A 121 -12.97 11.47 -6.47
C PRO A 121 -12.05 11.42 -7.68
N ASP A 122 -11.14 12.37 -7.82
CA ASP A 122 -10.19 12.42 -8.93
C ASP A 122 -9.23 11.24 -8.91
N ILE A 123 -8.71 10.91 -7.73
CA ILE A 123 -7.79 9.77 -7.56
C ILE A 123 -8.50 8.45 -7.80
N VAL A 124 -9.73 8.29 -7.33
CA VAL A 124 -10.54 7.08 -7.61
C VAL A 124 -10.79 6.93 -9.11
N ALA A 125 -11.08 8.01 -9.83
CA ALA A 125 -11.21 7.98 -11.29
C ALA A 125 -9.94 7.50 -11.98
N GLN A 126 -8.76 7.97 -11.53
CA GLN A 126 -7.47 7.50 -12.04
C GLN A 126 -7.22 6.02 -11.70
N LEU A 127 -7.56 5.60 -10.48
CA LEU A 127 -7.42 4.22 -10.02
C LEU A 127 -8.25 3.24 -10.86
N ARG A 128 -9.47 3.64 -11.27
CA ARG A 128 -10.31 2.87 -12.17
C ARG A 128 -9.69 2.67 -13.56
N GLY A 129 -8.82 3.55 -13.98
CA GLY A 129 -8.06 3.42 -15.22
C GLY A 129 -6.88 2.45 -15.16
N THR A 130 -6.56 1.93 -13.98
CA THR A 130 -5.53 0.91 -13.76
C THR A 130 -6.14 -0.49 -13.74
N ASN A 131 -5.31 -1.52 -13.57
CA ASN A 131 -5.77 -2.89 -13.34
C ASN A 131 -6.16 -3.20 -11.89
N PHE A 132 -6.29 -2.18 -11.05
CA PHE A 132 -6.73 -2.34 -9.66
C PHE A 132 -8.16 -2.87 -9.61
N ARG A 133 -8.32 -4.05 -9.04
CA ARG A 133 -9.62 -4.74 -8.97
C ARG A 133 -10.19 -4.65 -7.57
N ILE A 134 -11.30 -3.96 -7.47
CA ILE A 134 -12.09 -3.86 -6.24
C ILE A 134 -13.56 -3.76 -6.59
N LYS A 135 -14.42 -4.22 -5.70
CA LYS A 135 -15.87 -4.10 -5.88
C LYS A 135 -16.26 -2.62 -5.89
N GLU A 136 -17.05 -2.23 -6.89
CA GLU A 136 -17.54 -0.85 -7.03
C GLU A 136 -18.26 -0.36 -5.76
N SER A 137 -18.99 -1.24 -5.07
CA SER A 137 -19.63 -0.92 -3.79
C SER A 137 -18.66 -0.41 -2.71
N ILE A 138 -17.44 -0.92 -2.68
CA ILE A 138 -16.41 -0.47 -1.74
C ILE A 138 -15.93 0.94 -2.12
N LEU A 139 -15.70 1.20 -3.40
CA LEU A 139 -15.34 2.54 -3.88
C LEU A 139 -16.45 3.56 -3.61
N GLN A 140 -17.70 3.20 -3.84
CA GLN A 140 -18.85 4.06 -3.55
C GLN A 140 -18.97 4.37 -2.05
N THR A 141 -18.77 3.39 -1.19
CA THR A 141 -18.74 3.60 0.26
C THR A 141 -17.63 4.56 0.68
N LEU A 142 -16.45 4.42 0.09
CA LEU A 142 -15.32 5.29 0.34
C LEU A 142 -15.60 6.74 -0.08
N LEU A 143 -16.14 6.94 -1.27
CA LEU A 143 -16.51 8.25 -1.80
C LEU A 143 -17.64 8.91 -0.98
N ALA A 144 -18.66 8.15 -0.59
CA ALA A 144 -19.75 8.63 0.25
C ALA A 144 -19.25 9.11 1.62
N ARG A 145 -18.33 8.38 2.23
CA ARG A 145 -17.69 8.74 3.49
C ARG A 145 -16.90 10.04 3.38
N ASP A 146 -16.16 10.20 2.29
CA ASP A 146 -15.40 11.42 2.03
C ASP A 146 -16.33 12.63 1.86
N ALA A 147 -17.40 12.49 1.09
CA ALA A 147 -18.41 13.52 0.88
C ALA A 147 -19.07 13.94 2.22
N GLN A 148 -19.42 12.99 3.08
CA GLN A 148 -19.98 13.27 4.40
C GLN A 148 -19.00 14.03 5.31
N ARG A 149 -17.70 13.68 5.26
CA ARG A 149 -16.66 14.40 6.03
C ARG A 149 -16.52 15.85 5.57
N LYS A 150 -16.59 16.10 4.27
CA LYS A 150 -16.51 17.44 3.69
C LYS A 150 -17.72 18.29 4.08
N ALA A 151 -18.93 17.73 3.97
CA ALA A 151 -20.17 18.41 4.35
C ALA A 151 -20.21 18.83 5.83
N LYS A 152 -19.60 18.04 6.73
CA LYS A 152 -19.53 18.38 8.17
C LYS A 152 -18.53 19.48 8.51
N LYS A 153 -17.61 19.79 7.61
CA LYS A 153 -16.60 20.87 7.79
C LYS A 153 -17.07 22.23 7.26
N GLU A 154 -18.12 22.23 6.47
CA GLU A 154 -18.81 23.43 5.98
C GLU A 154 -19.84 23.92 6.99
#